data_4eeb5b141552f93db4fe1ec766bbfc0c
#
_entry.id   4eeb5b141552f93db4fe1ec766bbfc0c
#
_cell.length_a   1.000
_cell.length_b   1.000
_cell.length_c   1.000
_cell.angle_alpha   90.00
_cell.angle_beta   90.00
_cell.angle_gamma   90.00
#
_symmetry.space_group_name_H-M   'P 1'
#
loop_
_entity.id
_entity.type
_entity.pdbx_description
1 polymer ?
#
loop_
_entity_poly.entity_id
_entity_poly.type
_entity_poly.pdbx_seq_one_letter_code
_entity_poly.pdbx_strand_id
1 'polypeptide(L)'
;MDALFSKMLKAGSTTFFMDVKEAKNNKKYLTLTASQPSKEGDKKFTKRSLVVFSGVADEFVGAMKEASSVINSEGEFSKKLKTGSITYFVDVKEAKNNTRYVSITESQPSKEDPKKFSKRSITVFNNAATEFVGALEEAVGHLK
;
A
#
# COMPACT_ATOMS: atom_id res chain seq x y z
N MET A 1 2.44 -9.87 -19.33
CA MET A 1 2.23 -11.02 -18.45
C MET A 1 0.98 -10.81 -17.61
N ASP A 2 0.10 -11.78 -17.61
CA ASP A 2 -1.16 -11.65 -16.88
C ASP A 2 -0.96 -11.74 -15.37
N ALA A 3 -1.81 -11.02 -14.64
CA ALA A 3 -1.76 -11.08 -13.18
C ALA A 3 -2.29 -12.45 -12.70
N LEU A 4 -1.67 -13.00 -11.67
CA LEU A 4 -2.12 -14.24 -11.07
C LEU A 4 -3.36 -14.01 -10.20
N PHE A 5 -3.55 -12.79 -9.76
CA PHE A 5 -4.67 -12.37 -8.94
C PHE A 5 -4.86 -10.87 -9.12
N SER A 6 -6.10 -10.44 -9.15
CA SER A 6 -6.41 -9.03 -9.35
C SER A 6 -7.67 -8.68 -8.58
N LYS A 7 -7.62 -7.58 -7.83
CA LYS A 7 -8.78 -7.13 -7.08
C LYS A 7 -8.84 -5.60 -7.07
N MET A 8 -10.04 -5.08 -7.09
CA MET A 8 -10.29 -3.65 -7.10
C MET A 8 -11.22 -3.26 -5.95
N LEU A 9 -10.85 -2.17 -5.27
CA LEU A 9 -11.67 -1.62 -4.18
C LEU A 9 -11.93 -0.15 -4.45
N LYS A 10 -13.15 0.28 -4.23
CA LYS A 10 -13.50 1.69 -4.34
C LYS A 10 -13.78 2.28 -2.96
N ALA A 11 -13.19 3.43 -2.69
CA ALA A 11 -13.39 4.15 -1.45
C ALA A 11 -13.54 5.63 -1.78
N GLY A 12 -14.77 6.10 -1.89
CA GLY A 12 -15.03 7.46 -2.32
C GLY A 12 -14.51 7.68 -3.73
N SER A 13 -13.65 8.69 -3.90
CA SER A 13 -13.08 9.01 -5.21
C SER A 13 -11.80 8.25 -5.50
N THR A 14 -11.31 7.44 -4.55
CA THR A 14 -10.08 6.68 -4.72
C THR A 14 -10.41 5.22 -5.06
N THR A 15 -9.71 4.68 -6.05
CA THR A 15 -9.82 3.27 -6.41
C THR A 15 -8.49 2.59 -6.14
N PHE A 16 -8.53 1.49 -5.42
CA PHE A 16 -7.33 0.71 -5.12
C PHE A 16 -7.32 -0.54 -5.97
N PHE A 17 -6.17 -0.84 -6.54
CA PHE A 17 -5.96 -2.06 -7.32
C PHE A 17 -4.89 -2.90 -6.65
N MET A 18 -5.16 -4.18 -6.51
CA MET A 18 -4.19 -5.13 -5.97
C MET A 18 -3.97 -6.21 -7.01
N ASP A 19 -2.75 -6.32 -7.49
CA ASP A 19 -2.39 -7.30 -8.52
C ASP A 19 -1.20 -8.12 -8.07
N VAL A 20 -1.32 -9.45 -8.17
CA VAL A 20 -0.20 -10.35 -7.89
C VAL A 20 0.37 -10.78 -9.22
N LYS A 21 1.67 -10.56 -9.40
CA LYS A 21 2.37 -10.90 -10.62
C LYS A 21 3.62 -11.72 -10.33
N GLU A 22 4.14 -12.35 -11.35
CA GLU A 22 5.35 -13.15 -11.23
C GLU A 22 6.48 -12.50 -12.02
N ALA A 23 7.63 -12.34 -11.37
CA ALA A 23 8.82 -11.79 -12.03
C ALA A 23 9.57 -12.88 -12.79
N LYS A 24 10.57 -12.47 -13.57
CA LYS A 24 11.34 -13.38 -14.41
C LYS A 24 12.04 -14.50 -13.64
N ASN A 25 12.35 -14.26 -12.38
CA ASN A 25 13.05 -15.24 -11.53
C ASN A 25 12.09 -16.12 -10.73
N ASN A 26 10.84 -16.20 -11.18
CA ASN A 26 9.77 -16.96 -10.54
C ASN A 26 9.36 -16.44 -9.16
N LYS A 27 9.84 -15.26 -8.79
CA LYS A 27 9.42 -14.63 -7.55
C LYS A 27 8.14 -13.85 -7.79
N LYS A 28 7.24 -13.96 -6.85
CA LYS A 28 5.96 -13.27 -6.95
C LYS A 28 6.01 -11.97 -6.17
N TYR A 29 5.23 -11.01 -6.63
CA TYR A 29 5.14 -9.72 -5.95
C TYR A 29 3.73 -9.17 -6.09
N LEU A 30 3.38 -8.31 -5.14
CA LEU A 30 2.09 -7.64 -5.12
C LEU A 30 2.28 -6.19 -5.51
N THR A 31 1.44 -5.70 -6.42
CA THR A 31 1.43 -4.29 -6.76
C THR A 31 0.16 -3.67 -6.18
N LEU A 32 0.36 -2.62 -5.37
CA LEU A 32 -0.74 -1.85 -4.81
C LEU A 32 -0.79 -0.52 -5.54
N THR A 33 -1.93 -0.20 -6.14
CA THR A 33 -2.09 1.04 -6.88
C THR A 33 -3.28 1.82 -6.33
N ALA A 34 -3.09 3.11 -6.05
CA ALA A 34 -4.16 4.02 -5.69
C ALA A 34 -4.37 4.99 -6.82
N SER A 35 -5.60 5.06 -7.33
CA SER A 35 -5.97 5.96 -8.42
C SER A 35 -7.01 6.94 -7.91
N GLN A 36 -6.77 8.23 -8.10
CA GLN A 36 -7.72 9.26 -7.66
C GLN A 36 -7.74 10.39 -8.68
N PRO A 37 -8.87 11.13 -8.73
CA PRO A 37 -8.97 12.26 -9.68
C PRO A 37 -7.91 13.30 -9.36
N SER A 38 -7.35 13.90 -10.42
CA SER A 38 -6.38 14.96 -10.27
C SER A 38 -7.03 16.21 -9.72
N LYS A 39 -6.32 16.94 -8.87
CA LYS A 39 -6.80 18.19 -8.29
C LYS A 39 -6.91 19.32 -9.32
N GLU A 40 -6.29 19.14 -10.48
CA GLU A 40 -6.27 20.17 -11.51
C GLU A 40 -7.53 20.23 -12.36
N GLY A 41 -8.51 19.38 -12.05
CA GLY A 41 -9.81 19.46 -12.70
C GLY A 41 -9.91 18.84 -14.09
N ASP A 42 -8.81 18.41 -14.64
CA ASP A 42 -8.85 17.67 -15.90
C ASP A 42 -9.29 16.25 -15.62
N LYS A 43 -9.88 15.61 -16.61
CA LYS A 43 -10.37 14.24 -16.48
C LYS A 43 -9.27 13.22 -16.22
N LYS A 44 -8.10 13.66 -15.81
CA LYS A 44 -6.96 12.81 -15.56
C LYS A 44 -6.97 12.27 -14.13
N PHE A 45 -6.39 11.10 -13.97
CA PHE A 45 -6.26 10.46 -12.67
C PHE A 45 -4.80 10.45 -12.26
N THR A 46 -4.55 10.65 -10.96
CA THR A 46 -3.23 10.50 -10.39
C THR A 46 -3.13 9.08 -9.83
N LYS A 47 -2.11 8.35 -10.26
CA LYS A 47 -1.90 6.98 -9.79
C LYS A 47 -0.60 6.86 -9.04
N ARG A 48 -0.64 6.13 -7.94
CA ARG A 48 0.55 5.84 -7.14
C ARG A 48 0.60 4.34 -6.90
N SER A 49 1.76 3.75 -7.10
CA SER A 49 1.91 2.30 -6.96
C SER A 49 3.05 1.95 -6.02
N LEU A 50 2.82 0.89 -5.25
CA LEU A 50 3.83 0.30 -4.37
C LEU A 50 3.99 -1.15 -4.76
N VAL A 51 5.21 -1.68 -4.60
CA VAL A 51 5.48 -3.09 -4.86
C VAL A 51 5.85 -3.77 -3.55
N VAL A 52 5.16 -4.85 -3.22
CA VAL A 52 5.42 -5.64 -2.02
C VAL A 52 5.90 -7.02 -2.44
N PHE A 53 7.15 -7.33 -2.13
CA PHE A 53 7.72 -8.63 -2.49
C PHE A 53 7.32 -9.72 -1.50
N SER A 54 7.33 -10.97 -1.97
CA SER A 54 6.88 -12.09 -1.16
C SER A 54 7.64 -12.25 0.16
N GLY A 55 8.91 -11.83 0.19
CA GLY A 55 9.72 -11.96 1.41
C GLY A 55 9.27 -11.08 2.57
N VAL A 56 8.50 -10.03 2.29
CA VAL A 56 8.03 -9.11 3.33
C VAL A 56 6.50 -9.08 3.41
N ALA A 57 5.83 -9.85 2.54
CA ALA A 57 4.37 -9.76 2.44
C ALA A 57 3.64 -10.12 3.74
N ASP A 58 4.06 -11.17 4.42
CA ASP A 58 3.42 -11.58 5.67
C ASP A 58 3.56 -10.51 6.76
N GLU A 59 4.74 -9.92 6.87
CA GLU A 59 4.96 -8.84 7.83
C GLU A 59 4.14 -7.60 7.46
N PHE A 60 4.03 -7.34 6.17
CA PHE A 60 3.25 -6.21 5.67
C PHE A 60 1.77 -6.37 6.04
N VAL A 61 1.21 -7.56 5.82
CA VAL A 61 -0.17 -7.84 6.18
C VAL A 61 -0.36 -7.70 7.70
N GLY A 62 0.58 -8.23 8.48
CA GLY A 62 0.51 -8.11 9.93
C GLY A 62 0.48 -6.67 10.39
N ALA A 63 1.34 -5.84 9.79
CA ALA A 63 1.37 -4.41 10.11
C ALA A 63 0.06 -3.73 9.73
N MET A 64 -0.52 -4.09 8.59
CA MET A 64 -1.78 -3.51 8.16
C MET A 64 -2.94 -3.92 9.06
N LYS A 65 -2.94 -5.16 9.55
CA LYS A 65 -3.97 -5.61 10.50
C LYS A 65 -3.90 -4.82 11.80
N GLU A 66 -2.68 -4.62 12.32
CA GLU A 66 -2.50 -3.84 13.53
C GLU A 66 -2.92 -2.39 13.32
N ALA A 67 -2.54 -1.80 12.18
CA ALA A 67 -2.92 -0.44 11.86
C ALA A 67 -4.44 -0.30 11.75
N SER A 68 -5.09 -1.27 11.11
CA SER A 68 -6.54 -1.26 10.95
C SER A 68 -7.26 -1.34 12.31
N SER A 69 -6.71 -2.10 13.26
CA SER A 69 -7.32 -2.18 14.58
C SER A 69 -7.14 -0.88 15.37
N VAL A 70 -6.04 -0.18 15.14
CA VAL A 70 -5.75 1.09 15.83
C VAL A 70 -6.52 2.26 15.20
N ILE A 71 -6.83 2.18 13.91
CA ILE A 71 -7.42 3.30 13.17
C ILE A 71 -8.75 3.75 13.75
N ASN A 72 -9.50 2.85 14.38
CA ASN A 72 -10.79 3.17 14.99
C ASN A 72 -10.68 3.45 16.49
N SER A 73 -9.46 3.53 17.01
CA SER A 73 -9.22 3.86 18.42
C SER A 73 -8.41 5.14 18.48
N GLU A 74 -8.09 5.61 19.68
CA GLU A 74 -7.29 6.82 19.85
C GLU A 74 -5.79 6.56 19.85
N GLY A 75 -5.38 5.31 19.69
CA GLY A 75 -3.97 4.94 19.75
C GLY A 75 -3.17 5.43 18.56
N GLU A 76 -1.87 5.45 18.75
CA GLU A 76 -0.93 5.76 17.70
C GLU A 76 -0.29 4.47 17.20
N PHE A 77 0.08 4.44 15.94
CA PHE A 77 0.70 3.27 15.36
C PHE A 77 1.73 3.70 14.32
N SER A 78 2.90 3.07 14.39
CA SER A 78 3.96 3.30 13.43
C SER A 78 4.80 2.04 13.35
N LYS A 79 5.01 1.52 12.16
CA LYS A 79 5.81 0.33 11.97
C LYS A 79 6.69 0.47 10.74
N LYS A 80 7.89 -0.07 10.82
CA LYS A 80 8.87 -0.02 9.76
C LYS A 80 9.24 -1.44 9.36
N LEU A 81 9.21 -1.71 8.06
CA LEU A 81 9.57 -3.02 7.51
C LEU A 81 10.68 -2.84 6.50
N LYS A 82 11.68 -3.70 6.55
CA LYS A 82 12.80 -3.64 5.61
C LYS A 82 12.93 -4.92 4.82
N THR A 83 13.17 -4.79 3.52
CA THR A 83 13.53 -5.92 2.68
C THR A 83 14.53 -5.45 1.64
N GLY A 84 15.79 -5.94 1.76
CA GLY A 84 16.86 -5.47 0.89
C GLY A 84 17.08 -3.98 1.07
N SER A 85 17.04 -3.23 -0.02
CA SER A 85 17.23 -1.78 -0.01
C SER A 85 15.93 -1.01 0.14
N ILE A 86 14.80 -1.70 0.21
CA ILE A 86 13.48 -1.06 0.30
C ILE A 86 13.00 -1.04 1.75
N THR A 87 12.47 0.10 2.17
CA THR A 87 11.88 0.26 3.50
C THR A 87 10.42 0.66 3.35
N TYR A 88 9.55 0.00 4.09
CA TYR A 88 8.12 0.34 4.12
C TYR A 88 7.78 0.92 5.49
N PHE A 89 6.99 1.98 5.48
CA PHE A 89 6.49 2.60 6.71
C PHE A 89 4.97 2.48 6.71
N VAL A 90 4.42 1.97 7.80
CA VAL A 90 2.98 1.88 7.99
C VAL A 90 2.63 2.70 9.22
N ASP A 91 1.91 3.81 9.02
CA ASP A 91 1.58 4.75 10.09
C ASP A 91 0.09 5.06 10.11
N VAL A 92 -0.48 5.17 11.31
CA VAL A 92 -1.84 5.66 11.47
C VAL A 92 -1.75 7.13 11.85
N LYS A 93 -2.41 7.97 11.07
CA LYS A 93 -2.40 9.42 11.25
C LYS A 93 -3.81 9.97 11.29
N GLU A 94 -3.95 11.19 11.77
CA GLU A 94 -5.24 11.87 11.86
C GLU A 94 -5.25 13.08 10.94
N ALA A 95 -6.30 13.19 10.13
CA ALA A 95 -6.48 14.32 9.23
C ALA A 95 -7.18 15.48 9.96
N LYS A 96 -7.26 16.64 9.29
CA LYS A 96 -7.83 17.86 9.89
C LYS A 96 -9.28 17.72 10.35
N ASN A 97 -10.03 16.83 9.73
CA ASN A 97 -11.45 16.63 10.06
C ASN A 97 -11.65 15.49 11.05
N ASN A 98 -10.62 15.17 11.83
CA ASN A 98 -10.62 14.06 12.78
C ASN A 98 -10.79 12.67 12.16
N THR A 99 -10.69 12.58 10.84
CA THR A 99 -10.71 11.30 10.16
C THR A 99 -9.34 10.67 10.24
N ARG A 100 -9.30 9.40 10.58
CA ARG A 100 -8.02 8.71 10.69
C ARG A 100 -7.75 7.90 9.42
N TYR A 101 -6.48 7.74 9.13
CA TYR A 101 -6.07 7.00 7.92
C TYR A 101 -4.76 6.29 8.16
N VAL A 102 -4.52 5.24 7.34
CA VAL A 102 -3.25 4.54 7.33
C VAL A 102 -2.44 5.10 6.17
N SER A 103 -1.20 5.50 6.45
CA SER A 103 -0.28 5.96 5.43
C SER A 103 0.75 4.85 5.21
N ILE A 104 0.86 4.38 3.98
CA ILE A 104 1.82 3.35 3.60
C ILE A 104 2.85 4.01 2.70
N THR A 105 4.11 3.98 3.11
CA THR A 105 5.18 4.62 2.34
C THR A 105 6.25 3.60 1.97
N GLU A 106 6.65 3.60 0.71
CA GLU A 106 7.76 2.79 0.21
C GLU A 106 8.92 3.73 -0.07
N SER A 107 10.07 3.43 0.51
CA SER A 107 11.28 4.22 0.33
C SER A 107 12.38 3.33 -0.23
N GLN A 108 13.01 3.74 -1.32
CA GLN A 108 14.10 2.99 -1.92
C GLN A 108 15.13 3.95 -2.53
N PRO A 109 16.39 3.50 -2.66
CA PRO A 109 17.40 4.35 -3.28
C PRO A 109 17.03 4.67 -4.71
N SER A 110 17.29 5.92 -5.11
CA SER A 110 17.06 6.34 -6.47
C SER A 110 18.02 5.63 -7.42
N LYS A 111 17.55 5.28 -8.61
CA LYS A 111 18.40 4.66 -9.63
C LYS A 111 19.48 5.62 -10.14
N GLU A 112 19.19 6.91 -10.10
CA GLU A 112 20.11 7.91 -10.59
C GLU A 112 21.15 8.32 -9.58
N ASP A 113 20.81 8.26 -8.29
CA ASP A 113 21.73 8.68 -7.23
C ASP A 113 21.45 7.85 -5.98
N PRO A 114 22.32 6.85 -5.66
CA PRO A 114 22.07 5.98 -4.49
C PRO A 114 22.03 6.73 -3.15
N LYS A 115 22.49 7.98 -3.11
CA LYS A 115 22.44 8.78 -1.90
C LYS A 115 21.06 9.42 -1.69
N LYS A 116 20.22 9.42 -2.72
CA LYS A 116 18.89 9.96 -2.64
C LYS A 116 17.88 8.83 -2.61
N PHE A 117 16.76 9.07 -1.96
CA PHE A 117 15.69 8.08 -1.86
C PHE A 117 14.45 8.54 -2.60
N SER A 118 13.83 7.59 -3.27
CA SER A 118 12.54 7.76 -3.91
C SER A 118 11.48 7.26 -2.95
N LYS A 119 10.45 8.09 -2.68
CA LYS A 119 9.38 7.71 -1.76
C LYS A 119 8.04 7.75 -2.46
N ARG A 120 7.23 6.74 -2.21
CA ARG A 120 5.86 6.68 -2.72
C ARG A 120 4.94 6.34 -1.57
N SER A 121 3.80 7.01 -1.50
CA SER A 121 2.86 6.81 -0.41
C SER A 121 1.46 6.57 -0.92
N ILE A 122 0.74 5.69 -0.21
CA ILE A 122 -0.67 5.44 -0.45
C ILE A 122 -1.40 5.66 0.87
N THR A 123 -2.55 6.33 0.80
CA THR A 123 -3.37 6.62 1.98
C THR A 123 -4.64 5.79 1.94
N VAL A 124 -4.95 5.13 3.05
CA VAL A 124 -6.17 4.32 3.19
C VAL A 124 -6.96 4.88 4.37
N PHE A 125 -8.14 5.45 4.09
CA PHE A 125 -8.97 6.03 5.13
C PHE A 125 -9.75 4.97 5.89
N ASN A 126 -10.22 5.32 7.08
CA ASN A 126 -10.84 4.37 8.00
C ASN A 126 -12.06 3.64 7.40
N ASN A 127 -12.78 4.29 6.49
CA ASN A 127 -13.95 3.66 5.87
C ASN A 127 -13.60 2.52 4.90
N ALA A 128 -12.34 2.45 4.48
CA ALA A 128 -11.88 1.41 3.55
C ALA A 128 -10.87 0.47 4.18
N ALA A 129 -10.40 0.77 5.39
CA ALA A 129 -9.28 0.02 5.97
C ALA A 129 -9.57 -1.47 6.13
N THR A 130 -10.75 -1.83 6.61
CA THR A 130 -11.11 -3.22 6.84
C THR A 130 -11.17 -4.01 5.53
N GLU A 131 -11.80 -3.41 4.51
CA GLU A 131 -11.88 -4.05 3.20
C GLU A 131 -10.50 -4.15 2.55
N PHE A 132 -9.69 -3.10 2.73
CA PHE A 132 -8.34 -3.08 2.19
C PHE A 132 -7.51 -4.22 2.78
N VAL A 133 -7.56 -4.39 4.10
CA VAL A 133 -6.81 -5.46 4.77
C VAL A 133 -7.30 -6.83 4.31
N GLY A 134 -8.62 -7.01 4.19
CA GLY A 134 -9.17 -8.28 3.71
C GLY A 134 -8.71 -8.63 2.31
N ALA A 135 -8.72 -7.65 1.41
CA ALA A 135 -8.25 -7.84 0.04
C ALA A 135 -6.76 -8.13 0.02
N LEU A 136 -6.01 -7.45 0.89
CA LEU A 136 -4.56 -7.64 1.00
C LEU A 136 -4.21 -9.05 1.46
N GLU A 137 -4.95 -9.58 2.45
CA GLU A 137 -4.73 -10.95 2.92
C GLU A 137 -4.99 -11.95 1.79
N GLU A 138 -6.03 -11.74 1.03
CA GLU A 138 -6.36 -12.59 -0.11
C GLU A 138 -5.25 -12.55 -1.15
N ALA A 139 -4.76 -11.35 -1.47
CA ALA A 139 -3.70 -11.18 -2.45
C ALA A 139 -2.40 -11.86 -1.98
N VAL A 140 -2.05 -11.69 -0.70
CA VAL A 140 -0.84 -12.29 -0.15
C VAL A 140 -0.92 -13.80 -0.18
N GLY A 141 -2.12 -14.37 -0.03
CA GLY A 141 -2.31 -15.80 -0.18
C GLY A 141 -1.84 -16.32 -1.53
N HIS A 142 -1.94 -15.52 -2.56
CA HIS A 142 -1.50 -15.89 -3.91
C HIS A 142 0.00 -15.71 -4.12
N LEU A 143 0.69 -15.08 -3.17
CA LEU A 143 2.14 -14.91 -3.23
C LEU A 143 2.89 -16.16 -2.77
N LYS A 144 2.21 -17.05 -2.10
CA LYS A 144 2.81 -18.27 -1.52
C LYS A 144 2.82 -19.44 -2.48
#